data_b8100a79e286ac00fd07af8534b9f2fc
#
_entry.id   b8100a79e286ac00fd07af8534b9f2fc
#
_cell.length_a   1.000
_cell.length_b   1.000
_cell.length_c   1.000
_cell.angle_alpha   90.00
_cell.angle_beta   90.00
_cell.angle_gamma   90.00
#
_symmetry.space_group_name_H-M   'P 1'
#
loop_
_entity.id
_entity.type
_entity.pdbx_description
1 polymer ?
#
loop_
_entity_poly.entity_id
_entity_poly.type
_entity_poly.pdbx_seq_one_letter_code
_entity_poly.pdbx_strand_id
1 'polypeptide(L)'
;GVHQGAATKYICILRFCSYVSGGIVSGNSSTDKISYQIDSWQIMLDKLFKLNDTILIKPRFGINFLNTSLSFSGVGETISEKQIIPLPFLGFHSKIYFNSVYSLYLDSNFFRYKESKISVNFNDIAIGINSQINKYIKITAGYKKYDFGISNKGGSSNISFNIEQKTPFVAVTLSY
;
A
#
# COMPACT_ATOMS: atom_id res chain seq x y z
N GLY A 1 23.04 4.68 2.30
CA GLY A 1 21.97 5.62 1.95
C GLY A 1 21.19 6.01 3.20
N VAL A 2 20.95 7.28 3.41
CA VAL A 2 20.13 7.77 4.53
C VAL A 2 18.68 7.84 4.05
N HIS A 3 17.79 7.01 4.62
CA HIS A 3 16.36 7.14 4.43
C HIS A 3 15.85 8.30 5.30
N GLN A 4 15.49 9.41 4.70
CA GLN A 4 14.70 10.43 5.38
C GLN A 4 13.21 10.12 5.18
N GLY A 5 12.55 9.88 6.28
CA GLY A 5 11.15 9.65 6.58
C GLY A 5 10.14 9.60 5.42
N ALA A 6 9.54 8.46 5.22
CA ALA A 6 8.35 8.37 4.38
C ALA A 6 7.12 8.85 5.16
N ALA A 7 6.42 9.86 4.67
CA ALA A 7 5.13 10.26 5.19
C ALA A 7 4.04 9.42 4.53
N THR A 8 3.19 8.77 5.32
CA THR A 8 2.08 7.96 4.84
C THR A 8 0.76 8.63 5.21
N LYS A 9 -0.08 8.91 4.24
CA LYS A 9 -1.41 9.47 4.45
C LYS A 9 -2.46 8.56 3.85
N TYR A 10 -3.46 8.18 4.64
CA TYR A 10 -4.63 7.42 4.20
C TYR A 10 -5.84 8.34 4.09
N ILE A 11 -6.53 8.28 2.96
CA ILE A 11 -7.82 8.93 2.76
C ILE A 11 -8.75 7.88 2.17
N CYS A 12 -9.80 7.52 2.92
CA CYS A 12 -10.85 6.60 2.44
C CYS A 12 -12.19 7.33 2.38
N ILE A 13 -12.77 7.42 1.20
CA ILE A 13 -14.09 8.01 0.97
C ILE A 13 -14.90 6.99 0.16
N LEU A 14 -16.09 6.61 0.66
CA LEU A 14 -17.08 5.76 -0.04
C LEU A 14 -16.48 4.49 -0.70
N ARG A 15 -15.71 3.67 0.02
CA ARG A 15 -14.99 2.48 -0.48
C ARG A 15 -13.83 2.78 -1.45
N PHE A 16 -13.47 4.04 -1.64
CA PHE A 16 -12.25 4.43 -2.32
C PHE A 16 -11.18 4.73 -1.28
N CYS A 17 -10.10 4.00 -1.30
CA CYS A 17 -8.95 4.27 -0.43
C CYS A 17 -7.80 4.79 -1.27
N SER A 18 -7.27 5.95 -0.92
CA SER A 18 -6.03 6.45 -1.48
C SER A 18 -4.90 6.36 -0.47
N TYR A 19 -3.74 6.08 -0.97
CA TYR A 19 -2.52 5.94 -0.21
C TYR A 19 -1.42 6.75 -0.88
N VAL A 20 -0.75 7.59 -0.09
CA VAL A 20 0.38 8.39 -0.56
C VAL A 20 1.61 7.99 0.24
N SER A 21 2.65 7.59 -0.43
CA SER A 21 3.95 7.33 0.15
C SER A 21 5.03 7.98 -0.70
N GLY A 22 5.93 8.68 -0.08
CA GLY A 22 7.07 9.28 -0.74
C GLY A 22 8.33 9.20 0.11
N GLY A 23 9.48 9.14 -0.53
CA GLY A 23 10.76 9.11 0.14
C GLY A 23 11.85 9.75 -0.71
N ILE A 24 12.92 10.14 -0.06
CA ILE A 24 14.13 10.65 -0.70
C ILE A 24 15.27 9.71 -0.34
N VAL A 25 15.94 9.18 -1.34
CA VAL A 25 17.17 8.41 -1.18
C VAL A 25 18.30 9.24 -1.75
N SER A 26 19.25 9.63 -0.92
CA SER A 26 20.47 10.30 -1.39
C SER A 26 21.53 9.26 -1.70
N GLY A 27 22.17 9.41 -2.87
CA GLY A 27 23.31 8.59 -3.26
C GLY A 27 24.60 8.96 -2.47
N ASN A 28 25.63 8.17 -2.64
CA ASN A 28 26.93 8.36 -1.95
C ASN A 28 27.73 9.58 -2.45
N SER A 29 27.34 10.21 -3.55
CA SER A 29 27.91 11.48 -3.99
C SER A 29 27.02 12.64 -3.58
N SER A 30 27.59 13.70 -3.09
CA SER A 30 26.91 14.87 -2.53
C SER A 30 26.00 15.63 -3.52
N THR A 31 25.92 15.20 -4.77
CA THR A 31 25.23 15.89 -5.86
C THR A 31 24.05 15.10 -6.44
N ASP A 32 23.98 13.77 -6.26
CA ASP A 32 22.92 12.97 -6.87
C ASP A 32 21.78 12.72 -5.87
N LYS A 33 20.59 13.21 -6.20
CA LYS A 33 19.39 12.96 -5.42
C LYS A 33 18.39 12.16 -6.25
N ILE A 34 17.92 11.07 -5.68
CA ILE A 34 16.79 10.31 -6.22
C ILE A 34 15.61 10.56 -5.28
N SER A 35 14.57 11.16 -5.79
CA SER A 35 13.30 11.28 -5.07
C SER A 35 12.24 10.41 -5.74
N TYR A 36 11.45 9.73 -4.95
CA TYR A 36 10.32 8.97 -5.44
C TYR A 36 9.06 9.32 -4.65
N GLN A 37 7.94 9.28 -5.33
CA GLN A 37 6.62 9.43 -4.75
C GLN A 37 5.73 8.33 -5.30
N ILE A 38 5.00 7.69 -4.43
CA ILE A 38 4.02 6.66 -4.79
C ILE A 38 2.70 7.05 -4.17
N ASP A 39 1.73 7.33 -5.04
CA ASP A 39 0.35 7.54 -4.69
C ASP A 39 -0.44 6.33 -5.15
N SER A 40 -1.34 5.81 -4.36
CA SER A 40 -2.20 4.74 -4.80
C SER A 40 -3.66 5.00 -4.47
N TRP A 41 -4.54 4.60 -5.37
CA TRP A 41 -5.96 4.55 -5.14
C TRP A 41 -6.52 3.23 -5.64
N GLN A 42 -7.58 2.75 -5.02
CA GLN A 42 -8.11 1.42 -5.27
C GLN A 42 -9.61 1.49 -5.55
N ILE A 43 -10.03 0.72 -6.53
CA ILE A 43 -11.44 0.37 -6.75
C ILE A 43 -11.59 -1.09 -6.39
N MET A 44 -12.50 -1.40 -5.45
CA MET A 44 -12.68 -2.77 -5.00
C MET A 44 -14.14 -3.14 -4.83
N LEU A 45 -14.43 -4.42 -5.02
CA LEU A 45 -15.67 -5.07 -4.67
C LEU A 45 -15.39 -6.05 -3.55
N ASP A 46 -16.22 -6.03 -2.53
CA ASP A 46 -16.15 -6.96 -1.40
C ASP A 46 -17.52 -7.57 -1.09
N LYS A 47 -17.52 -8.75 -0.47
CA LYS A 47 -18.71 -9.39 0.05
C LYS A 47 -18.47 -9.83 1.49
N LEU A 48 -19.38 -9.41 2.38
CA LEU A 48 -19.32 -9.76 3.78
C LEU A 48 -19.84 -11.17 4.03
N PHE A 49 -19.03 -11.99 4.68
CA PHE A 49 -19.43 -13.27 5.25
C PHE A 49 -19.23 -13.23 6.77
N LYS A 50 -20.29 -13.55 7.49
CA LYS A 50 -20.23 -13.79 8.93
C LYS A 50 -20.04 -15.28 9.14
N LEU A 51 -18.92 -15.70 9.69
CA LEU A 51 -18.72 -17.09 10.10
C LEU A 51 -19.45 -17.39 11.41
N ASN A 52 -19.42 -16.42 12.33
CA ASN A 52 -20.16 -16.39 13.59
C ASN A 52 -20.24 -14.92 14.07
N ASP A 53 -20.78 -14.68 15.26
CA ASP A 53 -20.92 -13.35 15.83
C ASP A 53 -19.59 -12.67 16.13
N THR A 54 -18.50 -13.44 16.19
CA THR A 54 -17.16 -12.96 16.53
C THR A 54 -16.28 -12.73 15.30
N ILE A 55 -16.49 -13.49 14.21
CA ILE A 55 -15.57 -13.52 13.05
C ILE A 55 -16.30 -13.07 11.79
N LEU A 56 -15.77 -12.03 11.19
CA LEU A 56 -16.17 -11.55 9.87
C LEU A 56 -15.04 -11.76 8.88
N ILE A 57 -15.38 -12.18 7.66
CA ILE A 57 -14.46 -12.27 6.53
C ILE A 57 -15.08 -11.57 5.33
N LYS A 58 -14.29 -10.76 4.64
CA LYS A 58 -14.65 -10.08 3.41
C LYS A 58 -13.62 -10.40 2.34
N PRO A 59 -13.82 -11.44 1.52
CA PRO A 59 -13.05 -11.57 0.30
C PRO A 59 -13.32 -10.36 -0.59
N ARG A 60 -12.30 -9.92 -1.30
CA ARG A 60 -12.35 -8.78 -2.19
C ARG A 60 -11.52 -9.00 -3.44
N PHE A 61 -11.88 -8.31 -4.49
CA PHE A 61 -11.07 -8.16 -5.69
C PHE A 61 -11.19 -6.73 -6.20
N GLY A 62 -10.19 -6.28 -6.92
CA GLY A 62 -10.20 -4.91 -7.41
C GLY A 62 -8.98 -4.58 -8.25
N ILE A 63 -8.84 -3.29 -8.51
CA ILE A 63 -7.68 -2.73 -9.22
C ILE A 63 -7.09 -1.65 -8.33
N ASN A 64 -5.79 -1.76 -8.09
CA ASN A 64 -4.98 -0.73 -7.45
C ASN A 64 -4.24 0.04 -8.54
N PHE A 65 -4.43 1.35 -8.59
CA PHE A 65 -3.74 2.24 -9.51
C PHE A 65 -2.57 2.88 -8.76
N LEU A 66 -1.36 2.45 -9.09
CA LEU A 66 -0.14 3.04 -8.57
C LEU A 66 0.28 4.20 -9.47
N ASN A 67 0.27 5.40 -8.94
CA ASN A 67 0.87 6.57 -9.57
C ASN A 67 2.27 6.73 -8.99
N THR A 68 3.27 6.41 -9.79
CA THR A 68 4.67 6.50 -9.40
C THR A 68 5.29 7.71 -10.08
N SER A 69 5.98 8.55 -9.32
CA SER A 69 6.84 9.58 -9.86
C SER A 69 8.27 9.35 -9.36
N LEU A 70 9.20 9.35 -10.28
CA LEU A 70 10.61 9.17 -10.03
C LEU A 70 11.34 10.39 -10.58
N SER A 71 12.13 11.04 -9.75
CA SER A 71 12.94 12.19 -10.14
C SER A 71 14.39 11.92 -9.81
N PHE A 72 15.24 12.06 -10.80
CA PHE A 72 16.70 12.03 -10.68
C PHE A 72 17.22 13.45 -10.83
N SER A 73 17.95 13.94 -9.85
CA SER A 73 18.65 15.22 -9.92
C SER A 73 20.16 14.94 -9.83
N GLY A 74 20.86 15.18 -10.92
CA GLY A 74 22.33 15.10 -11.03
C GLY A 74 22.91 16.44 -11.45
N VAL A 75 24.22 16.48 -11.71
CA VAL A 75 24.91 17.68 -12.13
C VAL A 75 24.37 18.19 -13.47
N GLY A 76 23.46 19.17 -13.39
CA GLY A 76 22.95 19.90 -14.56
C GLY A 76 21.63 19.46 -15.16
N GLU A 77 21.08 18.27 -14.79
CA GLU A 77 19.81 17.81 -15.35
C GLU A 77 18.90 17.19 -14.28
N THR A 78 17.60 17.44 -14.42
CA THR A 78 16.56 16.75 -13.63
C THR A 78 15.66 15.99 -14.59
N ILE A 79 15.65 14.67 -14.47
CA ILE A 79 14.76 13.80 -15.22
C ILE A 79 13.62 13.38 -14.28
N SER A 80 12.39 13.61 -14.70
CA SER A 80 11.20 13.22 -13.95
C SER A 80 10.27 12.40 -14.83
N GLU A 81 9.96 11.18 -14.40
CA GLU A 81 8.97 10.32 -15.05
C GLU A 81 7.80 10.05 -14.11
N LYS A 82 6.60 10.10 -14.69
CA LYS A 82 5.36 9.73 -14.00
C LYS A 82 4.69 8.61 -14.76
N GLN A 83 4.28 7.57 -14.03
CA GLN A 83 3.58 6.44 -14.61
C GLN A 83 2.42 6.00 -13.71
N ILE A 84 1.30 5.65 -14.33
CA ILE A 84 0.16 5.01 -13.66
C ILE A 84 0.16 3.53 -14.04
N ILE A 85 0.26 2.67 -13.04
CA ILE A 85 0.29 1.23 -13.22
C ILE A 85 -0.99 0.64 -12.61
N PRO A 86 -1.92 0.12 -13.42
CA PRO A 86 -3.07 -0.61 -12.91
C PRO A 86 -2.64 -2.03 -12.49
N LEU A 87 -2.86 -2.37 -11.24
CA LEU A 87 -2.57 -3.68 -10.65
C LEU A 87 -3.87 -4.33 -10.20
N PRO A 88 -4.38 -5.35 -10.88
CA PRO A 88 -5.48 -6.14 -10.36
C PRO A 88 -5.02 -6.83 -9.08
N PHE A 89 -5.91 -7.03 -8.13
CA PHE A 89 -5.58 -7.75 -6.90
C PHE A 89 -6.75 -8.61 -6.42
N LEU A 90 -6.40 -9.65 -5.71
CA LEU A 90 -7.27 -10.44 -4.87
C LEU A 90 -6.88 -10.17 -3.42
N GLY A 91 -7.84 -10.25 -2.52
CA GLY A 91 -7.54 -10.04 -1.13
C GLY A 91 -8.66 -10.47 -0.21
N PHE A 92 -8.44 -10.26 1.06
CA PHE A 92 -9.46 -10.44 2.08
C PHE A 92 -9.23 -9.47 3.24
N HIS A 93 -10.34 -9.11 3.86
CA HIS A 93 -10.34 -8.42 5.14
C HIS A 93 -11.00 -9.35 6.16
N SER A 94 -10.32 -9.63 7.24
CA SER A 94 -10.85 -10.41 8.35
C SER A 94 -10.91 -9.55 9.60
N LYS A 95 -11.95 -9.73 10.39
CA LYS A 95 -12.14 -9.03 11.65
C LYS A 95 -12.60 -10.01 12.73
N ILE A 96 -11.93 -10.00 13.87
CA ILE A 96 -12.23 -10.82 15.04
C ILE A 96 -12.61 -9.87 16.18
N TYR A 97 -13.84 -9.96 16.65
CA TYR A 97 -14.34 -9.19 17.79
C TYR A 97 -14.01 -9.89 19.09
N PHE A 98 -13.32 -9.21 19.99
CA PHE A 98 -13.11 -9.67 21.35
C PHE A 98 -14.28 -9.28 22.25
N ASN A 99 -14.83 -8.10 22.00
CA ASN A 99 -16.03 -7.57 22.64
C ASN A 99 -16.63 -6.43 21.78
N SER A 100 -17.59 -5.69 22.30
CA SER A 100 -18.23 -4.56 21.61
C SER A 100 -17.29 -3.38 21.32
N VAL A 101 -16.18 -3.29 22.06
CA VAL A 101 -15.21 -2.17 21.96
C VAL A 101 -14.00 -2.55 21.12
N TYR A 102 -13.43 -3.74 21.32
CA TYR A 102 -12.16 -4.14 20.72
C TYR A 102 -12.30 -5.23 19.67
N SER A 103 -11.58 -5.08 18.59
CA SER A 103 -11.45 -6.09 17.53
C SER A 103 -10.06 -6.09 16.92
N LEU A 104 -9.57 -7.27 16.57
CA LEU A 104 -8.41 -7.45 15.71
C LEU A 104 -8.88 -7.43 14.25
N TYR A 105 -8.08 -6.86 13.35
CA TYR A 105 -8.29 -7.03 11.92
C TYR A 105 -7.01 -7.45 11.22
N LEU A 106 -7.19 -8.18 10.14
CA LEU A 106 -6.18 -8.53 9.17
C LEU A 106 -6.70 -8.14 7.80
N ASP A 107 -5.89 -7.40 7.07
CA ASP A 107 -6.16 -6.95 5.72
C ASP A 107 -5.04 -7.46 4.81
N SER A 108 -5.37 -8.10 3.70
CA SER A 108 -4.38 -8.62 2.77
C SER A 108 -4.86 -8.47 1.34
N ASN A 109 -4.03 -7.87 0.50
CA ASN A 109 -4.22 -7.77 -0.93
C ASN A 109 -2.97 -8.26 -1.62
N PHE A 110 -3.12 -9.08 -2.66
CA PHE A 110 -1.99 -9.65 -3.37
C PHE A 110 -2.27 -9.77 -4.86
N PHE A 111 -1.21 -9.65 -5.63
CA PHE A 111 -1.19 -9.92 -7.05
C PHE A 111 0.18 -10.46 -7.43
N ARG A 112 0.19 -11.44 -8.29
CA ARG A 112 1.42 -11.96 -8.88
C ARG A 112 1.18 -12.31 -10.33
N TYR A 113 2.00 -11.73 -11.19
CA TYR A 113 2.06 -12.04 -12.60
C TYR A 113 3.49 -12.40 -12.98
N LYS A 114 3.66 -13.46 -13.71
CA LYS A 114 4.96 -13.89 -14.22
C LYS A 114 4.80 -14.44 -15.63
N GLU A 115 5.42 -13.78 -16.56
CA GLU A 115 5.58 -14.22 -17.93
C GLU A 115 7.09 -14.30 -18.24
N SER A 116 7.48 -14.98 -19.32
CA SER A 116 8.88 -15.36 -19.63
C SER A 116 9.91 -14.25 -19.36
N LYS A 117 9.55 -13.00 -19.56
CA LYS A 117 10.45 -11.84 -19.44
C LYS A 117 10.03 -10.84 -18.35
N ILE A 118 8.77 -10.80 -17.99
CA ILE A 118 8.20 -9.81 -17.07
C ILE A 118 7.67 -10.53 -15.83
N SER A 119 8.03 -10.03 -14.66
CA SER A 119 7.45 -10.46 -13.40
C SER A 119 7.00 -9.23 -12.60
N VAL A 120 5.76 -9.27 -12.14
CA VAL A 120 5.17 -8.25 -11.27
C VAL A 120 4.67 -8.95 -10.02
N ASN A 121 5.01 -8.45 -8.87
CA ASN A 121 4.45 -8.87 -7.59
C ASN A 121 3.97 -7.66 -6.80
N PHE A 122 2.84 -7.82 -6.18
CA PHE A 122 2.24 -6.84 -5.30
C PHE A 122 1.71 -7.56 -4.07
N ASN A 123 2.05 -7.08 -2.89
CA ASN A 123 1.58 -7.62 -1.63
C ASN A 123 1.39 -6.48 -0.64
N ASP A 124 0.18 -6.36 -0.12
CA ASP A 124 -0.21 -5.32 0.84
C ASP A 124 -0.91 -6.00 2.02
N ILE A 125 -0.23 -6.07 3.15
CA ILE A 125 -0.71 -6.72 4.36
C ILE A 125 -0.76 -5.70 5.49
N ALA A 126 -1.89 -5.62 6.17
CA ALA A 126 -2.04 -4.82 7.39
C ALA A 126 -2.69 -5.66 8.50
N ILE A 127 -2.15 -5.55 9.69
CA ILE A 127 -2.71 -6.12 10.91
C ILE A 127 -2.83 -5.02 11.96
N GLY A 128 -3.92 -5.04 12.73
CA GLY A 128 -4.09 -4.02 13.75
C GLY A 128 -5.30 -4.27 14.66
N ILE A 129 -5.40 -3.41 15.64
CA ILE A 129 -6.46 -3.41 16.64
C ILE A 129 -7.35 -2.20 16.41
N ASN A 130 -8.64 -2.43 16.41
CA ASN A 130 -9.66 -1.38 16.41
C ASN A 130 -10.21 -1.22 17.83
N SER A 131 -10.39 0.03 18.24
CA SER A 131 -11.13 0.42 19.44
C SER A 131 -12.31 1.29 19.04
N GLN A 132 -13.52 0.82 19.31
CA GLN A 132 -14.76 1.58 19.10
C GLN A 132 -15.03 2.42 20.34
N ILE A 133 -14.74 3.72 20.28
CA ILE A 133 -14.92 4.64 21.42
C ILE A 133 -16.39 4.92 21.63
N ASN A 134 -17.12 5.17 20.55
CA ASN A 134 -18.57 5.32 20.53
C ASN A 134 -19.12 5.00 19.12
N LYS A 135 -20.41 5.16 18.89
CA LYS A 135 -21.02 4.86 17.58
C LYS A 135 -20.48 5.68 16.40
N TYR A 136 -19.82 6.80 16.70
CA TYR A 136 -19.30 7.72 15.69
C TYR A 136 -17.78 7.65 15.50
N ILE A 137 -17.04 7.21 16.53
CA ILE A 137 -15.58 7.29 16.55
C ILE A 137 -14.97 5.90 16.74
N LYS A 138 -14.11 5.53 15.82
CA LYS A 138 -13.27 4.32 15.89
C LYS A 138 -11.81 4.72 15.74
N ILE A 139 -10.96 4.23 16.65
CA ILE A 139 -9.49 4.34 16.56
C ILE A 139 -8.94 2.99 16.09
N THR A 140 -8.03 3.05 15.16
CA THR A 140 -7.33 1.88 14.63
C THR A 140 -5.84 2.10 14.79
N ALA A 141 -5.13 1.16 15.40
CA ALA A 141 -3.67 1.15 15.45
C ALA A 141 -3.15 -0.18 14.91
N GLY A 142 -2.08 -0.13 14.14
CA GLY A 142 -1.59 -1.35 13.50
C GLY A 142 -0.26 -1.17 12.79
N TYR A 143 0.07 -2.22 12.06
CA TYR A 143 1.28 -2.32 11.26
C TYR A 143 0.93 -2.75 9.84
N LYS A 144 1.53 -2.08 8.87
CA LYS A 144 1.34 -2.37 7.46
C LYS A 144 2.67 -2.71 6.81
N LYS A 145 2.65 -3.77 5.99
CA LYS A 145 3.73 -4.12 5.08
C LYS A 145 3.22 -4.03 3.65
N TYR A 146 3.94 -3.31 2.84
CA TYR A 146 3.68 -3.12 1.42
C TYR A 146 4.92 -3.56 0.64
N ASP A 147 4.75 -4.50 -0.28
CA ASP A 147 5.78 -4.96 -1.20
C ASP A 147 5.29 -4.78 -2.64
N PHE A 148 6.05 -4.09 -3.45
CA PHE A 148 5.82 -3.99 -4.88
C PHE A 148 7.12 -4.25 -5.62
N GLY A 149 7.10 -5.18 -6.55
CA GLY A 149 8.24 -5.51 -7.38
C GLY A 149 7.86 -5.67 -8.84
N ILE A 150 8.68 -5.12 -9.71
CA ILE A 150 8.64 -5.35 -11.15
C ILE A 150 10.03 -5.72 -11.64
N SER A 151 10.12 -6.75 -12.45
CA SER A 151 11.37 -7.11 -13.13
C SER A 151 11.11 -7.42 -14.60
N ASN A 152 12.00 -6.93 -15.45
CA ASN A 152 12.03 -7.22 -16.87
C ASN A 152 13.39 -7.81 -17.23
N LYS A 153 13.40 -9.06 -17.76
CA LYS A 153 14.60 -9.81 -18.17
C LYS A 153 14.74 -9.91 -19.68
N GLY A 154 14.06 -9.08 -20.46
CA GLY A 154 13.87 -9.23 -21.89
C GLY A 154 14.57 -8.19 -22.75
N GLY A 155 15.80 -7.86 -22.50
CA GLY A 155 16.56 -6.91 -23.34
C GLY A 155 18.04 -6.96 -23.06
N SER A 156 18.81 -6.07 -23.66
CA SER A 156 20.24 -5.89 -23.36
C SER A 156 20.51 -5.45 -21.93
N SER A 157 19.50 -5.06 -21.15
CA SER A 157 19.60 -4.71 -19.74
C SER A 157 18.45 -5.35 -18.93
N ASN A 158 18.83 -6.05 -17.86
CA ASN A 158 17.88 -6.54 -16.87
C ASN A 158 17.50 -5.38 -15.94
N ILE A 159 16.25 -4.96 -15.97
CA ILE A 159 15.74 -3.92 -15.07
C ILE A 159 14.94 -4.62 -13.97
N SER A 160 15.28 -4.32 -12.73
CA SER A 160 14.54 -4.79 -11.56
C SER A 160 14.31 -3.62 -10.62
N PHE A 161 13.07 -3.45 -10.24
CA PHE A 161 12.66 -2.42 -9.28
C PHE A 161 11.85 -3.09 -8.17
N ASN A 162 12.20 -2.83 -6.93
CA ASN A 162 11.51 -3.38 -5.78
C ASN A 162 11.37 -2.31 -4.69
N ILE A 163 10.16 -2.17 -4.16
CA ILE A 163 9.85 -1.31 -3.02
C ILE A 163 9.30 -2.18 -1.91
N GLU A 164 9.92 -2.14 -0.76
CA GLU A 164 9.40 -2.70 0.47
C GLU A 164 9.22 -1.57 1.49
N GLN A 165 8.01 -1.46 2.03
CA GLN A 165 7.69 -0.49 3.06
C GLN A 165 7.03 -1.18 4.24
N LYS A 166 7.52 -0.87 5.43
CA LYS A 166 6.98 -1.35 6.71
C LYS A 166 6.67 -0.12 7.57
N THR A 167 5.41 0.06 7.93
CA THR A 167 4.97 1.28 8.60
C THR A 167 3.97 0.99 9.70
N PRO A 168 4.24 1.39 10.95
CA PRO A 168 3.20 1.49 11.96
C PRO A 168 2.23 2.62 11.58
N PHE A 169 0.98 2.48 11.93
CA PHE A 169 0.00 3.52 11.67
C PHE A 169 -1.06 3.61 12.77
N VAL A 170 -1.63 4.80 12.89
CA VAL A 170 -2.81 5.09 13.69
C VAL A 170 -3.79 5.83 12.80
N ALA A 171 -5.05 5.43 12.83
CA ALA A 171 -6.12 6.05 12.06
C ALA A 171 -7.34 6.31 12.95
N VAL A 172 -8.02 7.40 12.68
CA VAL A 172 -9.32 7.73 13.29
C VAL A 172 -10.37 7.67 12.19
N THR A 173 -11.41 6.88 12.40
CA THR A 173 -12.57 6.79 11.50
C THR A 173 -13.74 7.48 12.16
N LEU A 174 -14.37 8.41 11.45
CA LEU A 174 -15.60 9.06 11.83
C LEU A 174 -16.74 8.45 11.02
N SER A 175 -17.81 8.04 11.69
CA SER A 175 -19.05 7.51 11.08
C SER A 175 -20.19 8.47 11.41
N TYR A 176 -21.06 8.74 10.49
CA TYR A 176 -22.25 9.61 10.65
C TYR A 176 -23.51 8.86 10.23
#